data_563336f493a2fcb0f18dfc1e32b7eb9f
#
_entry.id   563336f493a2fcb0f18dfc1e32b7eb9f
#
_cell.length_a   1.000
_cell.length_b   1.000
_cell.length_c   1.000
_cell.angle_alpha   90.00
_cell.angle_beta   90.00
_cell.angle_gamma   90.00
#
_symmetry.space_group_name_H-M   'P 1'
#
loop_
_entity.id
_entity.type
_entity.pdbx_description
1 polymer ?
#
loop_
_entity_poly.entity_id
_entity_poly.type
_entity_poly.pdbx_seq_one_letter_code
_entity_poly.pdbx_strand_id
1 'polypeptide(L)'
;AKDWGTRDRTNGKYHNPGSGLAPHSGLTKSYATKNKRSVWSVTVKPYKGAHFATYPEDLVEPCILAGSEKGDIVLDPFMGSGTTAMVAKKNSRSYLGCELREEYASLQTARISTIPNKLPLY
;
A
#
# COMPACT_ATOMS: atom_id res chain seq x y z
N ALA A 1 16.75 14.27 39.46
CA ALA A 1 16.92 13.83 38.08
C ALA A 1 16.33 12.42 37.96
N LYS A 2 15.29 12.23 37.14
CA LYS A 2 14.73 10.91 36.87
C LYS A 2 15.70 10.18 35.96
N ASP A 3 16.26 9.08 36.44
CA ASP A 3 17.08 8.18 35.64
C ASP A 3 16.19 7.48 34.62
N TRP A 4 16.34 7.84 33.39
CA TRP A 4 15.72 7.17 32.24
C TRP A 4 16.63 6.01 31.87
N GLY A 5 16.36 4.84 32.45
CA GLY A 5 17.11 3.62 32.30
C GLY A 5 17.81 3.46 30.96
N THR A 6 19.06 3.06 31.01
CA THR A 6 19.91 2.83 29.83
C THR A 6 19.31 1.81 28.90
N ARG A 7 19.25 2.19 27.62
CA ARG A 7 18.76 1.32 26.55
C ARG A 7 19.76 0.20 26.34
N ASP A 8 19.39 -1.03 26.72
CA ASP A 8 20.19 -2.20 26.36
C ASP A 8 20.12 -2.39 24.82
N ARG A 9 21.24 -2.14 24.15
CA ARG A 9 21.36 -2.25 22.68
C ARG A 9 21.37 -3.69 22.18
N THR A 10 21.51 -4.67 23.06
CA THR A 10 21.71 -6.07 22.66
C THR A 10 20.39 -6.82 22.46
N ASN A 11 19.28 -6.37 23.06
CA ASN A 11 18.00 -7.13 23.03
C ASN A 11 16.75 -6.32 22.74
N GLY A 12 16.80 -5.02 22.54
CA GLY A 12 15.63 -4.20 22.20
C GLY A 12 14.52 -4.16 23.27
N LYS A 13 14.79 -4.64 24.48
CA LYS A 13 13.81 -4.68 25.56
C LYS A 13 13.94 -3.43 26.41
N TYR A 14 12.86 -2.68 26.55
CA TYR A 14 12.72 -1.67 27.58
C TYR A 14 12.55 -2.37 28.93
N HIS A 15 13.58 -2.35 29.75
CA HIS A 15 13.47 -2.69 31.16
C HIS A 15 13.07 -1.44 31.93
N ASN A 16 11.82 -1.39 32.35
CA ASN A 16 11.38 -0.40 33.35
C ASN A 16 11.24 -1.12 34.72
N PRO A 17 12.24 -1.04 35.59
CA PRO A 17 12.24 -1.80 36.86
C PRO A 17 11.16 -1.38 37.85
N GLY A 18 10.37 -0.35 37.55
CA GLY A 18 9.32 0.17 38.42
C GLY A 18 7.89 -0.07 38.00
N SER A 19 7.64 -0.75 36.83
CA SER A 19 6.28 -0.84 36.30
C SER A 19 5.44 -2.02 36.81
N GLY A 20 6.03 -2.92 37.60
CA GLY A 20 5.31 -4.11 38.08
C GLY A 20 4.75 -5.04 36.97
N LEU A 21 4.97 -4.71 35.70
CA LEU A 21 4.57 -5.55 34.59
C LEU A 21 5.61 -6.65 34.41
N ALA A 22 5.18 -7.89 34.60
CA ALA A 22 6.00 -9.07 34.31
C ALA A 22 6.55 -8.95 32.89
N PRO A 23 7.81 -9.36 32.66
CA PRO A 23 8.32 -9.42 31.29
C PRO A 23 7.39 -10.29 30.47
N HIS A 24 6.83 -9.73 29.39
CA HIS A 24 6.00 -10.49 28.46
C HIS A 24 6.85 -11.59 27.83
N SER A 25 6.95 -12.71 28.52
CA SER A 25 7.68 -13.91 28.07
C SER A 25 7.04 -14.59 26.85
N GLY A 26 5.99 -13.97 26.29
CA GLY A 26 5.24 -14.51 25.16
C GLY A 26 5.59 -13.98 23.78
N LEU A 27 6.50 -13.01 23.65
CA LEU A 27 6.78 -12.35 22.37
C LEU A 27 8.10 -12.75 21.70
N THR A 28 8.52 -13.98 21.89
CA THR A 28 9.58 -14.58 21.07
C THR A 28 9.05 -15.23 19.78
N LYS A 29 7.78 -15.02 19.44
CA LYS A 29 7.30 -15.42 18.11
C LYS A 29 7.94 -14.52 17.07
N SER A 30 8.91 -15.05 16.34
CA SER A 30 9.39 -14.46 15.10
C SER A 30 8.24 -14.45 14.11
N TYR A 31 7.64 -13.29 13.89
CA TYR A 31 6.63 -13.13 12.84
C TYR A 31 7.37 -12.95 11.51
N ALA A 32 7.03 -13.77 10.53
CA ALA A 32 7.52 -13.63 9.16
C ALA A 32 7.10 -12.28 8.54
N THR A 33 6.07 -11.65 9.11
CA THR A 33 5.54 -10.36 8.68
C THR A 33 5.47 -9.39 9.85
N LYS A 34 5.58 -8.10 9.58
CA LYS A 34 5.44 -7.01 10.53
C LYS A 34 4.50 -5.94 9.97
N ASN A 35 3.85 -5.20 10.86
CA ASN A 35 3.01 -4.08 10.46
C ASN A 35 3.80 -3.07 9.62
N LYS A 36 3.17 -2.58 8.57
CA LYS A 36 3.75 -1.52 7.74
C LYS A 36 3.91 -0.26 8.57
N ARG A 37 5.05 0.42 8.43
CA ARG A 37 5.31 1.69 9.12
C ARG A 37 4.36 2.77 8.62
N SER A 38 4.09 3.79 9.45
CA SER A 38 3.27 4.96 9.09
C SER A 38 3.94 5.87 8.04
N VAL A 39 5.26 5.83 7.96
CA VAL A 39 6.02 6.57 6.94
C VAL A 39 6.46 5.61 5.83
N TRP A 40 6.11 5.94 4.59
CA TRP A 40 6.44 5.16 3.41
C TRP A 40 7.39 5.95 2.52
N SER A 41 8.50 5.33 2.14
CA SER A 41 9.40 5.86 1.11
C SER A 41 8.95 5.32 -0.24
N VAL A 42 8.46 6.21 -1.10
CA VAL A 42 7.96 5.85 -2.43
C VAL A 42 8.76 6.61 -3.47
N THR A 43 9.33 5.90 -4.43
CA THR A 43 10.08 6.51 -5.53
C THR A 43 9.12 6.99 -6.60
N VAL A 44 9.17 8.27 -6.92
CA VAL A 44 8.41 8.84 -8.03
C VAL A 44 9.09 8.44 -9.34
N LYS A 45 8.39 7.70 -10.18
CA LYS A 45 8.84 7.39 -11.54
C LYS A 45 8.19 8.37 -12.51
N PRO A 46 8.96 9.12 -13.31
CA PRO A 46 8.38 10.05 -14.26
C PRO A 46 7.53 9.29 -15.29
N TYR A 47 6.29 9.72 -15.45
CA TYR A 47 5.41 9.21 -16.49
C TYR A 47 5.63 10.01 -17.78
N LYS A 48 6.09 9.36 -18.85
CA LYS A 48 6.44 10.01 -20.13
C LYS A 48 5.23 10.40 -20.99
N GLY A 49 4.05 9.92 -20.68
CA GLY A 49 2.80 10.26 -21.40
C GLY A 49 2.06 11.34 -20.66
N ALA A 50 2.12 12.53 -21.19
CA ALA A 50 1.37 13.72 -20.80
C ALA A 50 0.58 13.67 -19.48
N HIS A 51 1.02 14.40 -18.50
CA HIS A 51 0.28 15.31 -17.64
C HIS A 51 -0.13 14.90 -16.25
N PHE A 52 0.14 15.87 -15.39
CA PHE A 52 -0.52 16.25 -14.14
C PHE A 52 -0.70 15.14 -13.10
N ALA A 53 0.09 15.25 -12.05
CA ALA A 53 -0.17 14.62 -10.74
C ALA A 53 -0.51 13.11 -10.77
N THR A 54 0.21 12.33 -11.58
CA THR A 54 0.12 10.86 -11.47
C THR A 54 0.88 10.40 -10.23
N TYR A 55 0.21 9.72 -9.32
CA TYR A 55 0.89 9.07 -8.21
C TYR A 55 1.50 7.73 -8.66
N PRO A 56 2.62 7.29 -8.03
CA PRO A 56 3.28 6.05 -8.39
C PRO A 56 2.45 4.83 -7.97
N GLU A 57 2.57 3.75 -8.74
CA GLU A 57 1.90 2.47 -8.43
C GLU A 57 2.27 1.94 -7.05
N ASP A 58 3.55 2.08 -6.67
CA ASP A 58 4.09 1.63 -5.38
C ASP A 58 3.41 2.31 -4.18
N LEU A 59 2.71 3.43 -4.39
CA LEU A 59 1.92 4.10 -3.36
C LEU A 59 0.55 3.44 -3.18
N VAL A 60 -0.13 3.13 -4.27
CA VAL A 60 -1.52 2.65 -4.23
C VAL A 60 -1.62 1.13 -4.05
N GLU A 61 -0.64 0.39 -4.52
CA GLU A 61 -0.65 -1.07 -4.45
C GLU A 61 -0.83 -1.61 -3.02
N PRO A 62 -0.05 -1.16 -2.02
CA PRO A 62 -0.27 -1.61 -0.64
C PRO A 62 -1.65 -1.26 -0.09
N CYS A 63 -2.26 -0.15 -0.53
CA CYS A 63 -3.61 0.23 -0.11
C CYS A 63 -4.66 -0.73 -0.68
N ILE A 64 -4.56 -1.06 -1.96
CA ILE A 64 -5.45 -2.02 -2.63
C ILE A 64 -5.32 -3.40 -2.00
N LEU A 65 -4.08 -3.87 -1.78
CA LEU A 65 -3.84 -5.19 -1.19
C LEU A 65 -4.32 -5.30 0.26
N ALA A 66 -4.27 -4.21 1.02
CA ALA A 66 -4.73 -4.19 2.41
C ALA A 66 -6.26 -4.07 2.53
N GLY A 67 -6.92 -3.42 1.57
CA GLY A 67 -8.34 -3.10 1.63
C GLY A 67 -9.25 -3.99 0.77
N SER A 68 -8.69 -4.95 0.03
CA SER A 68 -9.47 -5.80 -0.88
C SER A 68 -8.87 -7.18 -1.06
N GLU A 69 -9.69 -8.13 -1.50
CA GLU A 69 -9.29 -9.48 -1.90
C GLU A 69 -9.28 -9.64 -3.44
N LYS A 70 -8.77 -10.76 -3.94
CA LYS A 70 -8.84 -11.08 -5.37
C LYS A 70 -10.29 -11.25 -5.81
N GLY A 71 -10.65 -10.60 -6.92
CA GLY A 71 -12.02 -10.58 -7.44
C GLY A 71 -12.85 -9.38 -6.99
N ASP A 72 -12.44 -8.67 -5.94
CA ASP A 72 -13.14 -7.47 -5.47
C ASP A 72 -13.10 -6.32 -6.47
N ILE A 73 -13.96 -5.32 -6.22
CA ILE A 73 -14.03 -4.10 -7.02
C ILE A 73 -13.37 -2.96 -6.24
N VAL A 74 -12.38 -2.33 -6.85
CA VAL A 74 -11.73 -1.13 -6.35
C VAL A 74 -12.37 0.10 -6.96
N LEU A 75 -12.90 1.01 -6.14
CA LEU A 75 -13.50 2.26 -6.57
C LEU A 75 -12.49 3.40 -6.53
N ASP A 76 -12.39 4.15 -7.63
CA ASP A 76 -11.64 5.41 -7.69
C ASP A 76 -12.54 6.52 -8.27
N PRO A 77 -13.09 7.42 -7.43
CA PRO A 77 -13.97 8.49 -7.89
C PRO A 77 -13.24 9.61 -8.66
N PHE A 78 -11.90 9.60 -8.70
CA PHE A 78 -11.05 10.58 -9.38
C PHE A 78 -9.96 9.88 -10.20
N MET A 79 -10.38 9.05 -11.15
CA MET A 79 -9.52 8.07 -11.81
C MET A 79 -8.32 8.67 -12.54
N GLY A 80 -8.42 9.90 -13.04
CA GLY A 80 -7.36 10.58 -13.76
C GLY A 80 -6.77 9.73 -14.89
N SER A 81 -5.47 9.46 -14.83
CA SER A 81 -4.78 8.62 -15.82
C SER A 81 -4.97 7.09 -15.63
N GLY A 82 -5.77 6.64 -14.66
CA GLY A 82 -6.11 5.23 -14.43
C GLY A 82 -5.07 4.42 -13.65
N THR A 83 -4.27 5.03 -12.81
CA THR A 83 -3.26 4.30 -12.04
C THR A 83 -3.88 3.29 -11.08
N THR A 84 -4.95 3.66 -10.36
CA THR A 84 -5.70 2.74 -9.48
C THR A 84 -6.23 1.54 -10.26
N ALA A 85 -6.88 1.79 -11.40
CA ALA A 85 -7.45 0.73 -12.23
C ALA A 85 -6.38 -0.25 -12.73
N MET A 86 -5.24 0.29 -13.13
CA MET A 86 -4.11 -0.50 -13.60
C MET A 86 -3.56 -1.41 -12.50
N VAL A 87 -3.38 -0.87 -11.29
CA VAL A 87 -2.87 -1.63 -10.14
C VAL A 87 -3.90 -2.65 -9.65
N ALA A 88 -5.18 -2.30 -9.62
CA ALA A 88 -6.27 -3.23 -9.31
C ALA A 88 -6.24 -4.44 -10.25
N LYS A 89 -6.20 -4.19 -11.57
CA LYS A 89 -6.15 -5.24 -12.57
C LYS A 89 -4.89 -6.11 -12.50
N LYS A 90 -3.71 -5.52 -12.24
CA LYS A 90 -2.45 -6.26 -12.01
C LYS A 90 -2.57 -7.26 -10.86
N ASN A 91 -3.33 -6.90 -9.85
CA ASN A 91 -3.51 -7.68 -8.63
C ASN A 91 -4.79 -8.54 -8.63
N SER A 92 -5.40 -8.77 -9.79
CA SER A 92 -6.62 -9.60 -9.93
C SER A 92 -7.84 -9.02 -9.22
N ARG A 93 -8.00 -7.69 -9.24
CA ARG A 93 -9.20 -6.99 -8.81
C ARG A 93 -9.87 -6.36 -10.02
N SER A 94 -11.19 -6.19 -9.95
CA SER A 94 -11.94 -5.32 -10.84
C SER A 94 -11.78 -3.87 -10.41
N TYR A 95 -12.18 -2.94 -11.24
CA TYR A 95 -12.15 -1.52 -10.92
C TYR A 95 -13.41 -0.82 -11.44
N LEU A 96 -13.79 0.24 -10.75
CA LEU A 96 -14.80 1.19 -11.17
C LEU A 96 -14.25 2.59 -10.91
N GLY A 97 -14.32 3.47 -11.89
CA GLY A 97 -13.80 4.82 -11.74
C GLY A 97 -14.64 5.87 -12.43
N CYS A 98 -14.56 7.09 -11.90
CA CYS A 98 -15.16 8.28 -12.48
C CYS A 98 -14.06 9.24 -12.92
N GLU A 99 -14.27 9.88 -14.07
CA GLU A 99 -13.39 10.93 -14.59
C GLU A 99 -14.24 11.96 -15.34
N LEU A 100 -13.99 13.23 -15.06
CA LEU A 100 -14.72 14.34 -15.70
C LEU A 100 -14.16 14.71 -17.07
N ARG A 101 -12.86 14.45 -17.28
CA ARG A 101 -12.19 14.83 -18.54
C ARG A 101 -12.18 13.66 -19.50
N GLU A 102 -12.88 13.82 -20.60
CA GLU A 102 -12.96 12.82 -21.67
C GLU A 102 -11.58 12.48 -22.26
N GLU A 103 -10.66 13.44 -22.28
CA GLU A 103 -9.27 13.25 -22.72
C GLU A 103 -8.54 12.14 -21.97
N TYR A 104 -8.87 11.94 -20.69
CA TYR A 104 -8.27 10.88 -19.89
C TYR A 104 -8.86 9.50 -20.17
N ALA A 105 -10.05 9.39 -20.73
CA ALA A 105 -10.67 8.10 -21.02
C ALA A 105 -9.86 7.29 -22.04
N SER A 106 -9.35 7.93 -23.08
CA SER A 106 -8.48 7.29 -24.08
C SER A 106 -7.16 6.84 -23.46
N LEU A 107 -6.59 7.67 -22.60
CA LEU A 107 -5.34 7.38 -21.88
C LEU A 107 -5.51 6.19 -20.92
N GLN A 108 -6.60 6.16 -20.18
CA GLN A 108 -6.97 5.05 -19.29
C GLN A 108 -7.07 3.74 -20.08
N THR A 109 -7.83 3.76 -21.17
CA THR A 109 -8.02 2.59 -22.03
C THR A 109 -6.69 2.06 -22.55
N ALA A 110 -5.83 2.94 -23.05
CA ALA A 110 -4.51 2.55 -23.56
C ALA A 110 -3.63 1.93 -22.46
N ARG A 111 -3.62 2.50 -21.26
CA ARG A 111 -2.81 1.98 -20.15
C ARG A 111 -3.34 0.66 -19.58
N ILE A 112 -4.64 0.56 -19.41
CA ILE A 112 -5.28 -0.62 -18.80
C ILE A 112 -5.30 -1.81 -19.75
N SER A 113 -5.41 -1.58 -21.06
CA SER A 113 -5.40 -2.65 -22.08
C SER A 113 -4.07 -3.42 -22.15
N THR A 114 -2.96 -2.79 -21.76
CA THR A 114 -1.65 -3.45 -21.73
C THR A 114 -1.54 -4.53 -20.65
N ILE A 115 -2.46 -4.54 -19.67
CA ILE A 115 -2.41 -5.46 -18.56
C ILE A 115 -3.31 -6.66 -18.83
N PRO A 116 -2.77 -7.89 -18.84
CA PRO A 116 -3.57 -9.08 -19.05
C PRO A 116 -4.64 -9.24 -17.99
N ASN A 117 -5.80 -9.73 -18.38
CA ASN A 117 -6.89 -10.02 -17.44
C ASN A 117 -6.52 -11.27 -16.63
N LYS A 118 -6.20 -11.08 -15.35
CA LYS A 118 -5.85 -12.16 -14.42
C LYS A 118 -6.99 -12.48 -13.45
N LEU A 119 -8.21 -12.02 -13.76
CA LEU A 119 -9.36 -12.37 -12.92
C LEU A 119 -9.55 -13.90 -12.95
N PRO A 120 -9.83 -14.54 -11.80
CA PRO A 120 -10.15 -15.95 -11.78
C PRO A 120 -11.39 -16.18 -12.65
N LEU A 121 -11.31 -17.17 -13.54
CA LEU A 121 -12.48 -17.68 -14.22
C LEU A 121 -13.25 -18.49 -13.14
N TYR A 122 -14.46 -18.07 -12.85
CA TYR A 122 -15.39 -18.81 -11.99
C TYR A 122 -15.94 -20.03 -12.73
#